data_69c9095807538c1016c78eebd1b2915a
#
_entry.id   69c9095807538c1016c78eebd1b2915a
#
_cell.length_a   1.000
_cell.length_b   1.000
_cell.length_c   1.000
_cell.angle_alpha   90.00
_cell.angle_beta   90.00
_cell.angle_gamma   90.00
#
_symmetry.space_group_name_H-M   'P 1'
#
loop_
_entity.id
_entity.type
_entity.pdbx_description
1 polymer ?
#
loop_
_entity_poly.entity_id
_entity_poly.type
_entity_poly.pdbx_seq_one_letter_code
_entity_poly.pdbx_strand_id
1 'polypeptide(L)'
;MSLIKEELQTSKKNLTQRRIVTNDIDLDDLKNGEIIVQIENFAFTSNNVTYGVAGEMMGYWQFFPTMNDPENIWGCIPMWGFAEIKYSNNKELEVGERLFGYFPASNILTLKPIKISQKTFIDGEEHRKELPPVYNNYIRLNNEDNYNKNNDNIRALLFPLHITSFCLCDYLQNENYLGAEQVIIVSASSKTAIGLAQGLQSEEKKPEIIGLTSKRNSEFVESLNSYDQIYSYDNLSDININ
;
A
#
# COMPACT_ATOMS: atom_id res chain seq x y z
N MET A 1 -6.15 -32.17 -7.34
CA MET A 1 -4.82 -31.81 -6.75
C MET A 1 -5.02 -30.67 -5.80
N SER A 2 -4.59 -30.78 -4.50
CA SER A 2 -4.85 -29.73 -3.50
C SER A 2 -3.59 -28.94 -3.15
N LEU A 3 -3.80 -27.68 -2.80
CA LEU A 3 -2.80 -26.77 -2.25
C LEU A 3 -3.16 -26.44 -0.81
N ILE A 4 -2.17 -26.32 0.05
CA ILE A 4 -2.38 -25.85 1.42
C ILE A 4 -2.28 -24.32 1.42
N LYS A 5 -3.41 -23.66 1.75
CA LYS A 5 -3.45 -22.23 2.06
C LYS A 5 -3.21 -22.04 3.55
N GLU A 6 -2.21 -21.23 3.87
CA GLU A 6 -1.94 -20.76 5.23
C GLU A 6 -2.27 -19.28 5.31
N GLU A 7 -2.98 -18.86 6.35
CA GLU A 7 -3.43 -17.50 6.54
C GLU A 7 -3.16 -17.05 7.97
N LEU A 8 -2.42 -15.96 8.14
CA LEU A 8 -2.24 -15.30 9.42
C LEU A 8 -3.41 -14.37 9.69
N GLN A 9 -4.21 -14.73 10.68
CA GLN A 9 -5.36 -13.94 11.12
C GLN A 9 -5.04 -13.20 12.41
N THR A 10 -5.52 -11.95 12.50
CA THR A 10 -5.35 -11.06 13.64
C THR A 10 -6.72 -10.73 14.22
N SER A 11 -6.86 -10.73 15.54
CA SER A 11 -8.13 -10.35 16.19
C SER A 11 -8.45 -8.87 15.92
N LYS A 12 -9.66 -8.60 15.40
CA LYS A 12 -10.15 -7.24 15.13
C LYS A 12 -10.25 -6.38 16.38
N LYS A 13 -10.44 -7.01 17.55
CA LYS A 13 -10.55 -6.32 18.85
C LYS A 13 -9.21 -6.14 19.55
N ASN A 14 -8.24 -7.02 19.27
CA ASN A 14 -6.92 -6.97 19.91
C ASN A 14 -5.84 -7.44 18.94
N LEU A 15 -5.15 -6.50 18.31
CA LEU A 15 -4.16 -6.77 17.28
C LEU A 15 -2.93 -7.55 17.76
N THR A 16 -2.76 -7.73 19.06
CA THR A 16 -1.69 -8.59 19.63
C THR A 16 -2.05 -10.07 19.58
N GLN A 17 -3.35 -10.40 19.44
CA GLN A 17 -3.82 -11.77 19.31
C GLN A 17 -3.84 -12.17 17.83
N ARG A 18 -3.24 -13.31 17.54
CA ARG A 18 -3.11 -13.83 16.18
C ARG A 18 -3.20 -15.36 16.18
N ARG A 19 -3.61 -15.90 15.04
CA ARG A 19 -3.60 -17.33 14.79
C ARG A 19 -3.21 -17.63 13.34
N ILE A 20 -2.70 -18.82 13.06
CA ILE A 20 -2.53 -19.33 11.71
C ILE A 20 -3.65 -20.33 11.46
N VAL A 21 -4.33 -20.15 10.33
CA VAL A 21 -5.37 -21.06 9.87
C VAL A 21 -4.92 -21.67 8.56
N THR A 22 -5.06 -22.99 8.45
CA THR A 22 -4.76 -23.75 7.24
C THR A 22 -6.03 -24.29 6.62
N ASN A 23 -6.08 -24.32 5.30
CA ASN A 23 -7.18 -24.90 4.53
C ASN A 23 -6.65 -25.51 3.23
N ASP A 24 -7.27 -26.59 2.78
CA ASP A 24 -6.98 -27.19 1.47
C ASP A 24 -7.76 -26.44 0.39
N ILE A 25 -7.09 -26.05 -0.67
CA ILE A 25 -7.68 -25.49 -1.90
C ILE A 25 -7.57 -26.57 -2.98
N ASP A 26 -8.69 -27.06 -3.45
CA ASP A 26 -8.69 -27.97 -4.58
C ASP A 26 -8.54 -27.19 -5.89
N LEU A 27 -7.58 -27.58 -6.71
CA LEU A 27 -7.36 -26.94 -8.01
C LEU A 27 -8.50 -27.18 -8.99
N ASP A 28 -9.26 -28.27 -8.80
CA ASP A 28 -10.42 -28.58 -9.64
C ASP A 28 -11.59 -27.59 -9.38
N ASP A 29 -11.55 -26.86 -8.24
CA ASP A 29 -12.52 -25.79 -7.92
C ASP A 29 -12.16 -24.43 -8.56
N LEU A 30 -10.97 -24.30 -9.19
CA LEU A 30 -10.56 -23.06 -9.82
C LEU A 30 -11.42 -22.77 -11.06
N LYS A 31 -12.22 -21.72 -10.98
CA LYS A 31 -13.18 -21.36 -12.02
C LYS A 31 -12.50 -20.79 -13.27
N ASN A 32 -13.25 -20.82 -14.37
CA ASN A 32 -12.77 -20.17 -15.61
C ASN A 32 -12.53 -18.68 -15.41
N GLY A 33 -11.34 -18.21 -15.83
CA GLY A 33 -10.89 -16.83 -15.66
C GLY A 33 -10.16 -16.53 -14.34
N GLU A 34 -10.21 -17.44 -13.36
CA GLU A 34 -9.49 -17.28 -12.09
C GLU A 34 -8.02 -17.71 -12.19
N ILE A 35 -7.19 -17.17 -11.31
CA ILE A 35 -5.79 -17.53 -11.12
C ILE A 35 -5.48 -17.76 -9.65
N ILE A 36 -4.49 -18.59 -9.35
CA ILE A 36 -3.91 -18.70 -8.02
C ILE A 36 -2.49 -18.17 -8.07
N VAL A 37 -2.22 -17.21 -7.18
CA VAL A 37 -0.89 -16.62 -7.00
C VAL A 37 -0.25 -17.10 -5.71
N GLN A 38 1.06 -17.33 -5.75
CA GLN A 38 1.90 -17.54 -4.57
C GLN A 38 2.51 -16.19 -4.16
N ILE A 39 2.26 -15.76 -2.94
CA ILE A 39 2.82 -14.54 -2.38
C ILE A 39 4.28 -14.80 -2.07
N GLU A 40 5.19 -13.99 -2.65
CA GLU A 40 6.63 -14.16 -2.50
C GLU A 40 7.18 -13.35 -1.32
N ASN A 41 6.86 -12.08 -1.30
CA ASN A 41 7.27 -11.16 -0.25
C ASN A 41 6.32 -9.96 -0.14
N PHE A 42 6.35 -9.29 0.99
CA PHE A 42 5.57 -8.09 1.26
C PHE A 42 6.29 -7.20 2.30
N ALA A 43 5.91 -5.93 2.35
CA ALA A 43 6.35 -5.04 3.40
C ALA A 43 5.35 -5.02 4.56
N PHE A 44 5.85 -5.22 5.78
CA PHE A 44 5.09 -5.01 7.00
C PHE A 44 5.66 -3.80 7.76
N THR A 45 4.88 -2.74 7.85
CA THR A 45 5.31 -1.44 8.39
C THR A 45 4.28 -0.91 9.40
N SER A 46 4.55 0.25 9.99
CA SER A 46 3.58 0.93 10.86
C SER A 46 2.22 1.21 10.18
N ASN A 47 2.19 1.34 8.85
CA ASN A 47 0.94 1.49 8.10
C ASN A 47 0.01 0.29 8.24
N ASN A 48 0.56 -0.92 8.35
CA ASN A 48 -0.23 -2.13 8.52
C ASN A 48 -0.96 -2.15 9.88
N VAL A 49 -0.36 -1.50 10.90
CA VAL A 49 -1.04 -1.27 12.19
C VAL A 49 -2.28 -0.37 11.97
N THR A 50 -2.15 0.67 11.15
CA THR A 50 -3.28 1.55 10.79
C THR A 50 -4.37 0.76 10.05
N TYR A 51 -4.02 -0.15 9.13
CA TYR A 51 -4.98 -1.02 8.45
C TYR A 51 -5.75 -1.91 9.44
N GLY A 52 -5.07 -2.37 10.50
CA GLY A 52 -5.73 -3.11 11.58
C GLY A 52 -6.65 -2.24 12.43
N VAL A 53 -6.14 -1.10 12.93
CA VAL A 53 -6.89 -0.20 13.83
C VAL A 53 -8.09 0.43 13.15
N ALA A 54 -7.92 0.91 11.92
CA ALA A 54 -8.97 1.54 11.11
C ALA A 54 -9.74 0.55 10.23
N GLY A 55 -9.50 -0.74 10.39
CA GLY A 55 -9.97 -1.79 9.50
C GLY A 55 -11.47 -1.84 9.31
N GLU A 56 -12.25 -1.63 10.37
CA GLU A 56 -13.71 -1.56 10.30
C GLU A 56 -14.18 -0.26 9.64
N MET A 57 -13.67 0.86 10.12
CA MET A 57 -14.08 2.19 9.67
C MET A 57 -13.75 2.47 8.20
N MET A 58 -12.60 1.99 7.73
CA MET A 58 -12.10 2.21 6.35
C MET A 58 -12.26 0.99 5.44
N GLY A 59 -12.89 -0.08 5.91
CA GLY A 59 -13.17 -1.27 5.13
C GLY A 59 -11.95 -2.18 4.87
N TYR A 60 -10.83 -2.00 5.54
CA TYR A 60 -9.63 -2.81 5.27
C TYR A 60 -9.82 -4.30 5.57
N TRP A 61 -10.65 -4.67 6.55
CA TRP A 61 -10.98 -6.06 6.84
C TRP A 61 -11.80 -6.75 5.75
N GLN A 62 -12.44 -5.98 4.87
CA GLN A 62 -13.30 -6.51 3.81
C GLN A 62 -12.51 -6.96 2.58
N PHE A 63 -11.25 -6.49 2.40
CA PHE A 63 -10.45 -6.87 1.22
C PHE A 63 -10.17 -8.37 1.16
N PHE A 64 -9.94 -9.00 2.30
CA PHE A 64 -9.59 -10.42 2.39
C PHE A 64 -10.39 -11.07 3.52
N PRO A 65 -11.60 -11.56 3.25
CA PRO A 65 -12.39 -12.31 4.21
C PRO A 65 -11.61 -13.51 4.75
N THR A 66 -11.63 -13.65 6.06
CA THR A 66 -10.86 -14.70 6.76
C THR A 66 -11.52 -16.06 6.65
N MET A 67 -10.71 -17.10 6.55
CA MET A 67 -11.17 -18.49 6.60
C MET A 67 -11.55 -18.89 8.05
N ASN A 68 -12.52 -19.79 8.17
CA ASN A 68 -12.91 -20.41 9.45
C ASN A 68 -13.21 -19.39 10.57
N ASP A 69 -13.97 -18.33 10.24
CA ASP A 69 -14.35 -17.26 11.16
C ASP A 69 -15.85 -16.93 11.07
N PRO A 70 -16.73 -17.84 11.50
CA PRO A 70 -18.19 -17.64 11.41
C PRO A 70 -18.69 -16.47 12.26
N GLU A 71 -17.93 -16.07 13.29
CA GLU A 71 -18.26 -14.96 14.20
C GLU A 71 -17.71 -13.62 13.70
N ASN A 72 -16.91 -13.60 12.63
CA ASN A 72 -16.29 -12.42 12.05
C ASN A 72 -15.45 -11.60 13.05
N ILE A 73 -14.73 -12.29 13.95
CA ILE A 73 -13.88 -11.68 14.99
C ILE A 73 -12.40 -11.56 14.58
N TRP A 74 -12.03 -12.24 13.50
CA TRP A 74 -10.67 -12.23 12.96
C TRP A 74 -10.63 -11.44 11.66
N GLY A 75 -9.46 -10.94 11.32
CA GLY A 75 -9.20 -10.23 10.07
C GLY A 75 -7.83 -10.56 9.52
N CYS A 76 -7.68 -10.44 8.22
CA CYS A 76 -6.39 -10.55 7.55
C CYS A 76 -5.86 -9.16 7.26
N ILE A 77 -4.76 -8.75 7.91
CA ILE A 77 -4.15 -7.43 7.65
C ILE A 77 -3.56 -7.45 6.25
N PRO A 78 -4.01 -6.56 5.36
CA PRO A 78 -3.50 -6.53 4.00
C PRO A 78 -2.14 -5.84 3.90
N MET A 79 -1.37 -6.21 2.88
CA MET A 79 0.00 -5.76 2.67
C MET A 79 0.31 -5.55 1.19
N TRP A 80 1.16 -4.58 0.90
CA TRP A 80 1.73 -4.40 -0.43
C TRP A 80 2.92 -5.33 -0.63
N GLY A 81 2.95 -6.02 -1.76
CA GLY A 81 3.97 -7.01 -2.01
C GLY A 81 3.95 -7.57 -3.41
N PHE A 82 4.60 -8.71 -3.55
CA PHE A 82 4.83 -9.40 -4.81
C PHE A 82 4.31 -10.83 -4.74
N ALA A 83 3.78 -11.30 -5.86
CA ALA A 83 3.33 -12.67 -6.01
C ALA A 83 3.61 -13.17 -7.43
N GLU A 84 3.66 -14.48 -7.60
CA GLU A 84 3.81 -15.17 -8.89
C GLU A 84 2.57 -16.01 -9.16
N ILE A 85 2.08 -15.99 -10.40
CA ILE A 85 0.99 -16.85 -10.84
C ILE A 85 1.46 -18.30 -10.88
N LYS A 86 0.86 -19.15 -10.05
CA LYS A 86 1.19 -20.59 -10.01
C LYS A 86 0.20 -21.45 -10.79
N TYR A 87 -1.07 -21.02 -10.83
CA TYR A 87 -2.11 -21.70 -11.61
C TYR A 87 -2.98 -20.66 -12.29
N SER A 88 -3.38 -20.95 -13.53
CA SER A 88 -4.20 -20.03 -14.32
C SER A 88 -5.24 -20.79 -15.14
N ASN A 89 -6.51 -20.43 -14.94
CA ASN A 89 -7.63 -20.73 -15.83
C ASN A 89 -8.02 -19.51 -16.67
N ASN A 90 -7.10 -18.52 -16.80
CA ASN A 90 -7.27 -17.32 -17.58
C ASN A 90 -6.37 -17.37 -18.83
N LYS A 91 -6.92 -17.03 -19.98
CA LYS A 91 -6.20 -17.11 -21.27
C LYS A 91 -5.20 -15.95 -21.50
N GLU A 92 -5.32 -14.87 -20.74
CA GLU A 92 -4.52 -13.65 -20.90
C GLU A 92 -3.42 -13.52 -19.84
N LEU A 93 -3.40 -14.42 -18.86
CA LEU A 93 -2.45 -14.40 -17.74
C LEU A 93 -1.74 -15.76 -17.64
N GLU A 94 -0.43 -15.75 -17.76
CA GLU A 94 0.38 -16.96 -17.84
C GLU A 94 0.98 -17.35 -16.48
N VAL A 95 1.16 -18.66 -16.28
CA VAL A 95 1.91 -19.19 -15.12
C VAL A 95 3.35 -18.69 -15.17
N GLY A 96 3.89 -18.27 -14.02
CA GLY A 96 5.22 -17.67 -13.89
C GLY A 96 5.22 -16.15 -14.03
N GLU A 97 4.11 -15.53 -14.40
CA GLU A 97 4.00 -14.07 -14.43
C GLU A 97 4.01 -13.51 -13.01
N ARG A 98 4.83 -12.47 -12.79
CA ARG A 98 4.94 -11.80 -11.48
C ARG A 98 4.06 -10.56 -11.40
N LEU A 99 3.48 -10.39 -10.24
CA LEU A 99 2.54 -9.31 -9.94
C LEU A 99 3.02 -8.48 -8.74
N PHE A 100 2.74 -7.17 -8.79
CA PHE A 100 2.79 -6.30 -7.63
C PHE A 100 1.39 -5.81 -7.30
N GLY A 101 1.01 -5.87 -6.03
CA GLY A 101 -0.34 -5.50 -5.62
C GLY A 101 -0.57 -5.60 -4.11
N TYR A 102 -1.85 -5.67 -3.74
CA TYR A 102 -2.32 -5.72 -2.36
C TYR A 102 -2.74 -7.14 -2.02
N PHE A 103 -2.11 -7.73 -1.02
CA PHE A 103 -2.22 -9.15 -0.68
C PHE A 103 -2.57 -9.37 0.79
N PRO A 104 -3.24 -10.48 1.13
CA PRO A 104 -3.43 -10.89 2.51
C PRO A 104 -2.11 -11.40 3.12
N ALA A 105 -2.07 -11.50 4.43
CA ALA A 105 -1.04 -12.25 5.17
C ALA A 105 -1.23 -13.75 4.98
N SER A 106 -0.97 -14.26 3.78
CA SER A 106 -1.16 -15.65 3.37
C SER A 106 -0.06 -16.08 2.41
N ASN A 107 0.13 -17.39 2.25
CA ASN A 107 1.06 -17.92 1.25
C ASN A 107 0.51 -17.92 -0.17
N ILE A 108 -0.81 -18.07 -0.35
CA ILE A 108 -1.49 -18.07 -1.65
C ILE A 108 -2.79 -17.25 -1.62
N LEU A 109 -3.17 -16.75 -2.80
CA LEU A 109 -4.44 -16.04 -3.00
C LEU A 109 -5.05 -16.45 -4.34
N THR A 110 -6.36 -16.71 -4.37
CA THR A 110 -7.13 -16.81 -5.59
C THR A 110 -7.60 -15.42 -5.99
N LEU A 111 -7.40 -15.06 -7.27
CA LEU A 111 -7.85 -13.79 -7.85
C LEU A 111 -8.78 -14.07 -9.02
N LYS A 112 -9.70 -13.14 -9.26
CA LYS A 112 -10.64 -13.14 -10.37
C LYS A 112 -10.34 -11.95 -11.31
N PRO A 113 -9.36 -12.05 -12.18
CA PRO A 113 -8.94 -10.94 -13.03
C PRO A 113 -10.04 -10.48 -13.98
N ILE A 114 -10.30 -9.18 -13.96
CA ILE A 114 -11.15 -8.46 -14.90
C ILE A 114 -10.42 -7.23 -15.43
N LYS A 115 -10.92 -6.64 -16.52
CA LYS A 115 -10.32 -5.44 -17.16
C LYS A 115 -8.82 -5.62 -17.38
N ILE A 116 -8.45 -6.79 -17.89
CA ILE A 116 -7.05 -7.14 -18.14
C ILE A 116 -6.50 -6.26 -19.27
N SER A 117 -5.35 -5.67 -19.01
CA SER A 117 -4.56 -4.91 -19.96
C SER A 117 -3.13 -5.50 -20.03
N GLN A 118 -2.31 -4.94 -20.92
CA GLN A 118 -0.91 -5.35 -20.99
C GLN A 118 -0.17 -5.11 -19.65
N LYS A 119 -0.46 -4.03 -18.93
CA LYS A 119 0.29 -3.60 -17.73
C LYS A 119 -0.40 -3.93 -16.41
N THR A 120 -1.72 -4.08 -16.40
CA THR A 120 -2.49 -4.27 -15.16
C THR A 120 -3.75 -5.09 -15.37
N PHE A 121 -4.30 -5.59 -14.28
CA PHE A 121 -5.68 -6.06 -14.20
C PHE A 121 -6.31 -5.67 -12.86
N ILE A 122 -7.62 -5.77 -12.76
CA ILE A 122 -8.37 -5.53 -11.52
C ILE A 122 -8.88 -6.88 -11.02
N ASP A 123 -8.81 -7.10 -9.70
CA ASP A 123 -9.51 -8.22 -9.09
C ASP A 123 -11.02 -7.93 -9.03
N GLY A 124 -11.79 -8.79 -9.65
CA GLY A 124 -13.24 -8.68 -9.80
C GLY A 124 -14.04 -9.46 -8.76
N GLU A 125 -13.47 -9.77 -7.61
CA GLU A 125 -14.19 -10.38 -6.51
C GLU A 125 -15.31 -9.48 -6.01
N GLU A 126 -16.52 -10.02 -5.85
CA GLU A 126 -17.74 -9.24 -5.57
C GLU A 126 -17.64 -8.45 -4.24
N HIS A 127 -17.05 -9.05 -3.22
CA HIS A 127 -16.88 -8.40 -1.90
C HIS A 127 -15.93 -7.20 -1.93
N ARG A 128 -15.14 -7.02 -3.00
CA ARG A 128 -14.19 -5.91 -3.18
C ARG A 128 -14.71 -4.79 -4.09
N LYS A 129 -15.88 -4.98 -4.69
CA LYS A 129 -16.42 -4.10 -5.74
C LYS A 129 -16.63 -2.65 -5.28
N GLU A 130 -17.11 -2.47 -4.07
CA GLU A 130 -17.39 -1.14 -3.49
C GLU A 130 -16.19 -0.57 -2.69
N LEU A 131 -15.08 -1.33 -2.61
CA LEU A 131 -13.88 -0.89 -1.93
C LEU A 131 -13.01 -0.02 -2.86
N PRO A 132 -12.11 0.83 -2.31
CA PRO A 132 -11.29 1.72 -3.12
C PRO A 132 -10.50 0.98 -4.21
N PRO A 133 -10.70 1.31 -5.50
CA PRO A 133 -10.20 0.51 -6.63
C PRO A 133 -8.67 0.43 -6.70
N VAL A 134 -7.94 1.35 -6.09
CA VAL A 134 -6.46 1.32 -6.05
C VAL A 134 -5.92 0.04 -5.42
N TYR A 135 -6.64 -0.54 -4.45
CA TYR A 135 -6.24 -1.78 -3.78
C TYR A 135 -6.66 -3.05 -4.53
N ASN A 136 -7.49 -2.92 -5.57
CA ASN A 136 -7.92 -4.03 -6.42
C ASN A 136 -7.07 -4.14 -7.70
N ASN A 137 -6.17 -3.19 -7.93
CA ASN A 137 -5.34 -3.15 -9.13
C ASN A 137 -4.02 -3.92 -8.91
N TYR A 138 -3.73 -4.85 -9.81
CA TYR A 138 -2.49 -5.63 -9.82
C TYR A 138 -1.65 -5.26 -11.04
N ILE A 139 -0.39 -4.96 -10.81
CA ILE A 139 0.58 -4.58 -11.85
C ILE A 139 1.29 -5.82 -12.34
N ARG A 140 1.32 -6.01 -13.67
CA ARG A 140 1.97 -7.09 -14.39
C ARG A 140 3.44 -6.72 -14.61
N LEU A 141 4.34 -7.21 -13.74
CA LEU A 141 5.73 -6.78 -13.71
C LEU A 141 6.53 -7.16 -14.95
N ASN A 142 6.17 -8.28 -15.58
CA ASN A 142 6.82 -8.74 -16.82
C ASN A 142 6.67 -7.73 -17.97
N ASN A 143 5.66 -6.89 -17.91
CA ASN A 143 5.32 -5.88 -18.92
C ASN A 143 5.57 -4.44 -18.46
N GLU A 144 6.21 -4.26 -17.31
CA GLU A 144 6.53 -2.94 -16.78
C GLU A 144 7.88 -2.46 -17.31
N ASP A 145 7.87 -1.28 -17.95
CA ASP A 145 9.09 -0.68 -18.48
C ASP A 145 10.08 -0.39 -17.34
N ASN A 146 11.36 -0.77 -17.53
CA ASN A 146 12.44 -0.57 -16.56
C ASN A 146 12.25 -1.27 -15.21
N TYR A 147 11.40 -2.29 -15.13
CA TYR A 147 11.26 -3.08 -13.91
C TYR A 147 12.61 -3.70 -13.52
N ASN A 148 12.97 -3.54 -12.25
CA ASN A 148 14.18 -4.12 -11.68
C ASN A 148 13.85 -4.82 -10.36
N LYS A 149 13.95 -6.14 -10.34
CA LYS A 149 13.67 -7.00 -9.18
C LYS A 149 14.47 -6.62 -7.92
N ASN A 150 15.67 -6.06 -8.09
CA ASN A 150 16.49 -5.61 -6.96
C ASN A 150 15.84 -4.48 -6.15
N ASN A 151 14.87 -3.79 -6.73
CA ASN A 151 14.13 -2.70 -6.10
C ASN A 151 12.82 -3.17 -5.41
N ASP A 152 12.49 -4.46 -5.46
CA ASP A 152 11.22 -4.98 -4.94
C ASP A 152 10.99 -4.60 -3.47
N ASN A 153 11.99 -4.79 -2.62
CA ASN A 153 11.87 -4.48 -1.18
C ASN A 153 11.61 -2.99 -0.94
N ILE A 154 12.31 -2.12 -1.66
CA ILE A 154 12.13 -0.67 -1.58
C ILE A 154 10.74 -0.30 -2.10
N ARG A 155 10.31 -0.89 -3.22
CA ARG A 155 8.98 -0.66 -3.79
C ARG A 155 7.87 -1.06 -2.81
N ALA A 156 7.93 -2.26 -2.23
CA ALA A 156 6.94 -2.70 -1.26
C ALA A 156 6.84 -1.75 -0.04
N LEU A 157 7.98 -1.23 0.43
CA LEU A 157 8.05 -0.31 1.56
C LEU A 157 7.53 1.10 1.23
N LEU A 158 7.82 1.62 0.06
CA LEU A 158 7.61 3.04 -0.27
C LEU A 158 6.35 3.28 -1.10
N PHE A 159 5.94 2.34 -1.95
CA PHE A 159 4.85 2.54 -2.90
C PHE A 159 3.57 3.12 -2.27
N PRO A 160 3.01 2.56 -1.17
CA PRO A 160 1.76 3.07 -0.61
C PRO A 160 1.88 4.49 -0.04
N LEU A 161 3.09 4.89 0.34
CA LEU A 161 3.37 6.20 0.91
C LEU A 161 3.72 7.22 -0.18
N HIS A 162 4.49 6.76 -1.16
CA HIS A 162 4.90 7.59 -2.29
C HIS A 162 3.72 7.97 -3.19
N ILE A 163 2.77 7.06 -3.43
CA ILE A 163 1.58 7.39 -4.21
C ILE A 163 0.77 8.51 -3.55
N THR A 164 0.67 8.52 -2.22
CA THR A 164 0.01 9.60 -1.47
C THR A 164 0.76 10.90 -1.63
N SER A 165 2.10 10.89 -1.49
CA SER A 165 2.93 12.07 -1.66
C SER A 165 2.84 12.63 -3.07
N PHE A 166 2.88 11.74 -4.08
CA PHE A 166 2.75 12.11 -5.48
C PHE A 166 1.40 12.76 -5.77
N CYS A 167 0.28 12.15 -5.36
CA CYS A 167 -1.05 12.70 -5.58
C CYS A 167 -1.25 14.06 -4.89
N LEU A 168 -0.71 14.24 -3.67
CA LEU A 168 -0.74 15.52 -2.98
C LEU A 168 0.09 16.59 -3.70
N CYS A 169 1.28 16.23 -4.16
CA CYS A 169 2.15 17.13 -4.91
C CYS A 169 1.48 17.56 -6.21
N ASP A 170 0.99 16.59 -7.01
CA ASP A 170 0.27 16.84 -8.26
C ASP A 170 -0.97 17.73 -8.07
N TYR A 171 -1.76 17.46 -7.03
CA TYR A 171 -2.93 18.27 -6.68
C TYR A 171 -2.53 19.71 -6.34
N LEU A 172 -1.55 19.89 -5.45
CA LEU A 172 -1.11 21.23 -5.03
C LEU A 172 -0.56 22.04 -6.21
N GLN A 173 0.21 21.41 -7.10
CA GLN A 173 0.74 22.03 -8.30
C GLN A 173 -0.38 22.46 -9.26
N ASN A 174 -1.31 21.57 -9.58
CA ASN A 174 -2.42 21.84 -10.50
C ASN A 174 -3.35 22.94 -9.99
N GLU A 175 -3.53 23.05 -8.68
CA GLU A 175 -4.33 24.09 -8.01
C GLU A 175 -3.52 25.34 -7.66
N ASN A 176 -2.29 25.51 -8.22
CA ASN A 176 -1.41 26.63 -7.91
C ASN A 176 -1.28 26.86 -6.39
N TYR A 177 -1.05 25.77 -5.66
CA TYR A 177 -0.88 25.73 -4.20
C TYR A 177 -2.04 26.38 -3.43
N LEU A 178 -3.24 26.48 -4.04
CA LEU A 178 -4.41 27.17 -3.51
C LEU A 178 -4.13 28.66 -3.19
N GLY A 179 -3.13 29.25 -3.85
CA GLY A 179 -2.66 30.62 -3.61
C GLY A 179 -1.81 30.80 -2.35
N ALA A 180 -1.38 29.70 -1.72
CA ALA A 180 -0.54 29.77 -0.52
C ALA A 180 0.90 30.14 -0.86
N GLU A 181 1.48 31.03 -0.05
CA GLU A 181 2.90 31.39 -0.12
C GLU A 181 3.77 30.45 0.73
N GLN A 182 3.16 29.74 1.67
CA GLN A 182 3.81 28.78 2.56
C GLN A 182 3.02 27.47 2.64
N VAL A 183 3.72 26.32 2.69
CA VAL A 183 3.13 24.99 2.95
C VAL A 183 3.78 24.40 4.19
N ILE A 184 2.99 24.17 5.23
CA ILE A 184 3.44 23.56 6.47
C ILE A 184 3.17 22.06 6.43
N ILE A 185 4.23 21.27 6.50
CA ILE A 185 4.17 19.80 6.48
C ILE A 185 4.45 19.28 7.90
N VAL A 186 3.41 18.75 8.54
CA VAL A 186 3.55 18.13 9.86
C VAL A 186 4.15 16.73 9.76
N SER A 187 4.75 16.26 10.86
CA SER A 187 5.45 14.96 10.89
C SER A 187 6.52 14.84 9.79
N ALA A 188 7.32 15.89 9.63
CA ALA A 188 8.30 16.06 8.56
C ALA A 188 9.31 14.91 8.42
N SER A 189 9.49 14.06 9.44
CA SER A 189 10.31 12.84 9.40
C SER A 189 9.58 11.62 8.83
N SER A 190 8.29 11.70 8.54
CA SER A 190 7.53 10.58 7.97
C SER A 190 7.84 10.42 6.48
N LYS A 191 7.77 9.18 5.97
CA LYS A 191 8.06 8.91 4.55
C LYS A 191 7.14 9.67 3.60
N THR A 192 5.86 9.81 3.93
CA THR A 192 4.90 10.60 3.13
C THR A 192 5.25 12.08 3.12
N ALA A 193 5.61 12.65 4.28
CA ALA A 193 6.01 14.05 4.38
C ALA A 193 7.31 14.33 3.59
N ILE A 194 8.29 13.44 3.72
CA ILE A 194 9.56 13.54 2.97
C ILE A 194 9.28 13.48 1.46
N GLY A 195 8.48 12.52 1.01
CA GLY A 195 8.15 12.40 -0.41
C GLY A 195 7.41 13.63 -0.96
N LEU A 196 6.48 14.20 -0.18
CA LEU A 196 5.78 15.44 -0.55
C LEU A 196 6.75 16.62 -0.60
N ALA A 197 7.57 16.81 0.43
CA ALA A 197 8.55 17.92 0.47
C ALA A 197 9.53 17.84 -0.70
N GLN A 198 10.06 16.67 -1.01
CA GLN A 198 10.96 16.47 -2.15
C GLN A 198 10.28 16.75 -3.49
N GLY A 199 9.01 16.30 -3.66
CA GLY A 199 8.24 16.59 -4.87
C GLY A 199 8.01 18.09 -5.05
N LEU A 200 7.66 18.81 -3.99
CA LEU A 200 7.48 20.27 -4.03
C LEU A 200 8.79 21.01 -4.25
N GLN A 201 9.91 20.55 -3.68
CA GLN A 201 11.23 21.16 -3.87
C GLN A 201 11.75 21.08 -5.32
N SER A 202 11.28 20.11 -6.10
CA SER A 202 11.71 19.95 -7.50
C SER A 202 11.13 21.01 -8.45
N GLU A 203 10.18 21.82 -8.00
CA GLU A 203 9.50 22.83 -8.81
C GLU A 203 10.22 24.18 -8.78
N GLU A 204 10.30 24.85 -9.94
CA GLU A 204 10.89 26.19 -10.05
C GLU A 204 10.07 27.25 -9.31
N LYS A 205 8.76 27.13 -9.36
CA LYS A 205 7.82 28.02 -8.66
C LYS A 205 7.09 27.22 -7.58
N LYS A 206 7.51 27.36 -6.36
CA LYS A 206 6.95 26.67 -5.21
C LYS A 206 6.74 27.64 -4.05
N PRO A 207 5.79 27.35 -3.15
CA PRO A 207 5.72 28.05 -1.86
C PRO A 207 6.93 27.70 -0.98
N GLU A 208 7.11 28.46 0.06
CA GLU A 208 8.08 28.12 1.10
C GLU A 208 7.61 26.84 1.82
N ILE A 209 8.50 25.85 1.96
CA ILE A 209 8.16 24.54 2.53
C ILE A 209 8.68 24.46 3.95
N ILE A 210 7.77 24.44 4.92
CA ILE A 210 8.07 24.43 6.35
C ILE A 210 7.81 23.02 6.90
N GLY A 211 8.84 22.41 7.50
CA GLY A 211 8.75 21.10 8.15
C GLY A 211 8.52 21.24 9.66
N LEU A 212 7.48 20.58 10.20
CA LEU A 212 7.30 20.44 11.63
C LEU A 212 7.61 19.02 12.08
N THR A 213 8.51 18.90 13.07
CA THR A 213 8.93 17.60 13.58
C THR A 213 9.14 17.62 15.09
N SER A 214 9.40 16.46 15.70
CA SER A 214 9.82 16.43 17.09
C SER A 214 11.31 16.81 17.22
N LYS A 215 11.69 17.41 18.34
CA LYS A 215 13.09 17.75 18.64
C LYS A 215 14.05 16.58 18.38
N ARG A 216 13.62 15.36 18.70
CA ARG A 216 14.39 14.13 18.47
C ARG A 216 14.74 13.86 17.00
N ASN A 217 13.88 14.31 16.08
CA ASN A 217 14.03 14.05 14.64
C ASN A 217 14.57 15.27 13.88
N SER A 218 14.86 16.40 14.53
CA SER A 218 15.26 17.64 13.85
C SER A 218 16.51 17.45 13.00
N GLU A 219 17.59 16.91 13.57
CA GLU A 219 18.85 16.66 12.86
C GLU A 219 18.66 15.77 11.63
N PHE A 220 17.82 14.73 11.75
CA PHE A 220 17.49 13.86 10.62
C PHE A 220 16.75 14.63 9.53
N VAL A 221 15.73 15.42 9.89
CA VAL A 221 14.94 16.18 8.93
C VAL A 221 15.79 17.27 8.24
N GLU A 222 16.66 17.93 8.99
CA GLU A 222 17.65 18.90 8.45
C GLU A 222 18.57 18.26 7.41
N SER A 223 19.06 17.05 7.69
CA SER A 223 19.95 16.32 6.78
C SER A 223 19.32 15.96 5.44
N LEU A 224 17.98 15.97 5.32
CA LEU A 224 17.27 15.66 4.09
C LEU A 224 17.34 16.78 3.05
N ASN A 225 17.59 18.03 3.48
CA ASN A 225 17.60 19.22 2.61
C ASN A 225 16.32 19.37 1.75
N SER A 226 15.17 18.96 2.30
CA SER A 226 13.88 18.93 1.59
C SER A 226 12.91 19.99 2.09
N TYR A 227 13.29 20.79 3.08
CA TYR A 227 12.50 21.85 3.69
C TYR A 227 13.27 23.16 3.66
N ASP A 228 12.59 24.27 3.43
CA ASP A 228 13.20 25.60 3.47
C ASP A 228 13.40 26.05 4.91
N GLN A 229 12.47 25.67 5.82
CA GLN A 229 12.57 25.89 7.27
C GLN A 229 12.09 24.65 8.03
N ILE A 230 12.65 24.43 9.23
CA ILE A 230 12.31 23.31 10.09
C ILE A 230 12.11 23.83 11.50
N TYR A 231 10.97 23.44 12.10
CA TYR A 231 10.63 23.79 13.47
C TYR A 231 10.30 22.54 14.29
N SER A 232 10.65 22.60 15.57
CA SER A 232 10.19 21.62 16.56
C SER A 232 8.76 21.95 17.00
N TYR A 233 7.97 20.90 17.29
CA TYR A 233 6.67 21.09 17.96
C TYR A 233 6.76 21.84 19.29
N ASP A 234 7.94 21.88 19.92
CA ASP A 234 8.15 22.60 21.19
C ASP A 234 8.25 24.12 20.97
N ASN A 235 8.47 24.57 19.74
CA ASN A 235 8.77 25.96 19.39
C ASN A 235 7.83 26.50 18.29
N LEU A 236 6.53 26.16 18.35
CA LEU A 236 5.54 26.59 17.35
C LEU A 236 5.36 28.12 17.31
N SER A 237 5.64 28.82 18.41
CA SER A 237 5.61 30.29 18.46
C SER A 237 6.67 30.98 17.59
N ASP A 238 7.70 30.26 17.20
CA ASP A 238 8.81 30.80 16.41
C ASP A 238 8.56 30.73 14.89
N ILE A 239 7.44 30.07 14.49
CA ILE A 239 7.05 29.99 13.09
C ILE A 239 6.59 31.35 12.61
N ASN A 240 7.28 31.88 11.61
CA ASN A 240 6.83 33.09 10.93
C ASN A 240 5.82 32.70 9.82
N ILE A 241 4.56 32.99 10.07
CA ILE A 241 3.47 32.79 9.10
C ILE A 241 3.19 34.13 8.44
N ASN A 242 3.44 34.20 7.14
CA ASN A 242 3.17 35.37 6.29
C ASN A 242 1.73 35.37 5.80
#